data_5c44f23b33f19b4d08ee5859afc70477
#
_entry.id   5c44f23b33f19b4d08ee5859afc70477
#
_cell.length_a   1.000
_cell.length_b   1.000
_cell.length_c   1.000
_cell.angle_alpha   90.00
_cell.angle_beta   90.00
_cell.angle_gamma   90.00
#
_symmetry.space_group_name_H-M   'P 1'
#
loop_
_entity.id
_entity.type
_entity.pdbx_description
1 polymer ?
#
loop_
_entity_poly.entity_id
_entity_poly.type
_entity_poly.pdbx_seq_one_letter_code
_entity_poly.pdbx_strand_id
1 'polypeptide(L)'
;MEDKPKFAFVGNSHMAFWALNVYFPQWECLNYGAPREGLAYVESFHEDTSDCQVVIQFGSNDIYQLNEENTDDYVERYVKAVLAVPSRKTYLFCIFPRNDYDDYSTAVNKFIRILNEKIVAKLTGTGVIYLDVFDQLLMNGRLNPELTIDDLHLNGKGYRILSTALKQAFNGQEHL
;
A
#
# COMPACT_ATOMS: atom_id res chain seq x y z
N MET A 1 2.39 23.83 21.94
CA MET A 1 2.72 22.44 21.51
C MET A 1 2.45 22.39 20.03
N GLU A 2 3.41 22.03 19.21
CA GLU A 2 3.14 21.79 17.80
C GLU A 2 2.17 20.59 17.68
N ASP A 3 1.12 20.75 16.91
CA ASP A 3 0.17 19.67 16.67
C ASP A 3 0.88 18.54 15.91
N LYS A 4 0.73 17.31 16.39
CA LYS A 4 1.32 16.14 15.72
C LYS A 4 0.70 15.97 14.33
N PRO A 5 1.49 15.61 13.31
CA PRO A 5 0.93 15.22 12.02
C PRO A 5 -0.07 14.09 12.20
N LYS A 6 -1.24 14.22 11.56
CA LYS A 6 -2.33 13.25 11.65
C LYS A 6 -2.35 12.38 10.40
N PHE A 7 -2.30 11.08 10.60
CA PHE A 7 -2.26 10.07 9.55
C PHE A 7 -3.40 9.06 9.69
N ALA A 8 -3.99 8.66 8.57
CA ALA A 8 -4.93 7.55 8.49
C ALA A 8 -4.37 6.48 7.54
N PHE A 9 -4.34 5.24 8.00
CA PHE A 9 -3.84 4.09 7.26
C PHE A 9 -5.02 3.25 6.81
N VAL A 10 -5.20 3.10 5.51
CA VAL A 10 -6.36 2.44 4.88
C VAL A 10 -5.88 1.28 4.01
N GLY A 11 -6.49 0.13 4.14
CA GLY A 11 -6.17 -1.01 3.28
C GLY A 11 -6.42 -2.37 3.93
N ASN A 12 -5.58 -3.34 3.61
CA ASN A 12 -5.73 -4.74 4.02
C ASN A 12 -4.94 -5.10 5.30
N SER A 13 -4.60 -6.37 5.46
CA SER A 13 -3.83 -6.88 6.60
C SER A 13 -2.44 -6.24 6.73
N HIS A 14 -1.79 -5.83 5.65
CA HIS A 14 -0.51 -5.13 5.73
C HIS A 14 -0.64 -3.79 6.49
N MET A 15 -1.75 -3.08 6.34
CA MET A 15 -2.04 -1.90 7.15
C MET A 15 -2.45 -2.27 8.57
N ALA A 16 -3.34 -3.25 8.73
CA ALA A 16 -3.85 -3.67 10.03
C ALA A 16 -2.74 -4.13 11.00
N PHE A 17 -1.72 -4.83 10.48
CA PHE A 17 -0.64 -5.42 11.28
C PHE A 17 0.56 -4.50 11.47
N TRP A 18 0.53 -3.30 10.90
CA TRP A 18 1.60 -2.33 11.09
C TRP A 18 1.53 -1.70 12.48
N ALA A 19 2.56 -1.89 13.28
CA ALA A 19 2.65 -1.34 14.64
C ALA A 19 2.94 0.18 14.61
N LEU A 20 1.94 0.97 14.21
CA LEU A 20 2.07 2.40 13.90
C LEU A 20 2.64 3.22 15.06
N ASN A 21 2.25 2.91 16.30
CA ASN A 21 2.76 3.56 17.49
C ASN A 21 4.26 3.31 17.75
N VAL A 22 4.80 2.21 17.23
CA VAL A 22 6.23 1.87 17.32
C VAL A 22 7.03 2.62 16.26
N TYR A 23 6.53 2.64 15.02
CA TYR A 23 7.25 3.24 13.89
C TYR A 23 7.07 4.75 13.80
N PHE A 24 5.92 5.27 14.28
CA PHE A 24 5.53 6.68 14.17
C PHE A 24 5.08 7.28 15.50
N PRO A 25 5.92 7.23 16.56
CA PRO A 25 5.52 7.68 17.91
C PRO A 25 5.21 9.18 17.98
N GLN A 26 5.68 9.94 16.97
CA GLN A 26 5.50 11.39 16.89
C GLN A 26 4.29 11.81 16.05
N TRP A 27 3.58 10.85 15.44
CA TRP A 27 2.38 11.08 14.65
C TRP A 27 1.13 10.64 15.41
N GLU A 28 0.01 11.26 15.12
CA GLU A 28 -1.31 10.74 15.47
C GLU A 28 -1.75 9.81 14.35
N CYS A 29 -1.88 8.52 14.64
CA CYS A 29 -2.18 7.51 13.64
C CYS A 29 -3.53 6.84 13.89
N LEU A 30 -4.40 6.86 12.87
CA LEU A 30 -5.63 6.09 12.81
C LEU A 30 -5.42 4.88 11.89
N ASN A 31 -5.77 3.67 12.34
CA ASN A 31 -5.59 2.46 11.54
C ASN A 31 -6.95 1.89 11.10
N TYR A 32 -7.23 2.02 9.81
CA TYR A 32 -8.38 1.45 9.11
C TYR A 32 -7.97 0.26 8.23
N GLY A 33 -6.91 -0.44 8.60
CA GLY A 33 -6.54 -1.69 7.95
C GLY A 33 -7.54 -2.79 8.29
N ALA A 34 -8.00 -3.51 7.28
CA ALA A 34 -8.98 -4.59 7.41
C ALA A 34 -8.42 -5.88 6.81
N PRO A 35 -8.07 -6.89 7.63
CA PRO A 35 -7.52 -8.15 7.15
C PRO A 35 -8.46 -8.84 6.16
N ARG A 36 -7.89 -9.45 5.11
CA ARG A 36 -8.57 -10.15 4.01
C ARG A 36 -9.34 -9.24 3.03
N GLU A 37 -9.43 -7.96 3.30
CA GLU A 37 -10.12 -7.02 2.42
C GLU A 37 -9.27 -6.63 1.20
N GLY A 38 -9.94 -6.13 0.16
CA GLY A 38 -9.37 -5.71 -1.11
C GLY A 38 -10.03 -4.46 -1.66
N LEU A 39 -10.18 -4.37 -2.97
CA LEU A 39 -10.74 -3.22 -3.66
C LEU A 39 -12.13 -2.83 -3.15
N ALA A 40 -13.02 -3.79 -2.94
CA ALA A 40 -14.39 -3.53 -2.50
C ALA A 40 -14.44 -2.79 -1.14
N TYR A 41 -13.51 -3.06 -0.25
CA TYR A 41 -13.40 -2.35 1.03
C TYR A 41 -13.05 -0.88 0.82
N VAL A 42 -12.06 -0.60 -0.04
CA VAL A 42 -11.64 0.80 -0.30
C VAL A 42 -12.70 1.56 -1.08
N GLU A 43 -13.40 0.92 -2.02
CA GLU A 43 -14.56 1.50 -2.72
C GLU A 43 -15.70 1.88 -1.76
N SER A 44 -15.90 1.12 -0.68
CA SER A 44 -16.93 1.36 0.33
C SER A 44 -16.45 2.19 1.53
N PHE A 45 -15.19 2.63 1.53
CA PHE A 45 -14.62 3.41 2.64
C PHE A 45 -15.37 4.73 2.80
N HIS A 46 -15.85 5.01 4.01
CA HIS A 46 -16.73 6.14 4.30
C HIS A 46 -16.33 6.95 5.54
N GLU A 47 -15.17 6.63 6.16
CA GLU A 47 -14.67 7.41 7.29
C GLU A 47 -14.19 8.79 6.81
N ASP A 48 -14.41 9.82 7.61
CA ASP A 48 -13.90 11.15 7.32
C ASP A 48 -12.42 11.26 7.71
N THR A 49 -11.58 11.23 6.71
CA THR A 49 -10.12 11.38 6.83
C THR A 49 -9.62 12.65 6.13
N SER A 50 -10.50 13.60 5.87
CA SER A 50 -10.18 14.84 5.14
C SER A 50 -9.16 15.74 5.82
N ASP A 51 -8.97 15.61 7.14
CA ASP A 51 -7.96 16.31 7.92
C ASP A 51 -6.64 15.53 8.07
N CYS A 52 -6.55 14.33 7.48
CA CYS A 52 -5.40 13.44 7.59
C CYS A 52 -4.51 13.46 6.33
N GLN A 53 -3.24 13.16 6.54
CA GLN A 53 -2.40 12.51 5.54
C GLN A 53 -2.91 11.05 5.42
N VAL A 54 -3.21 10.54 4.24
CA VAL A 54 -3.75 9.18 4.09
C VAL A 54 -2.72 8.28 3.43
N VAL A 55 -2.48 7.12 4.05
CA VAL A 55 -1.57 6.08 3.56
C VAL A 55 -2.41 4.87 3.14
N ILE A 56 -2.30 4.47 1.89
CA ILE A 56 -3.13 3.40 1.33
C ILE A 56 -2.24 2.24 0.85
N GLN A 57 -2.65 1.01 1.14
CA GLN A 57 -2.10 -0.20 0.53
C GLN A 57 -3.15 -1.31 0.51
N PHE A 58 -3.47 -1.82 -0.67
CA PHE A 58 -4.37 -2.96 -0.88
C PHE A 58 -4.09 -3.61 -2.25
N GLY A 59 -4.82 -4.64 -2.60
CA GLY A 59 -4.76 -5.35 -3.87
C GLY A 59 -4.22 -6.78 -3.76
N SER A 60 -3.43 -7.09 -2.72
CA SER A 60 -2.87 -8.43 -2.54
C SER A 60 -3.93 -9.52 -2.47
N ASN A 61 -5.10 -9.22 -1.91
CA ASN A 61 -6.21 -10.17 -1.76
C ASN A 61 -7.09 -10.29 -3.00
N ASP A 62 -6.87 -9.45 -4.01
CA ASP A 62 -7.64 -9.46 -5.26
C ASP A 62 -6.94 -10.25 -6.37
N ILE A 63 -5.63 -10.50 -6.26
CA ILE A 63 -4.77 -11.06 -7.32
C ILE A 63 -5.34 -12.37 -7.91
N TYR A 64 -5.88 -13.25 -7.07
CA TYR A 64 -6.40 -14.55 -7.51
C TYR A 64 -7.61 -14.46 -8.46
N GLN A 65 -8.30 -13.31 -8.51
CA GLN A 65 -9.46 -13.06 -9.36
C GLN A 65 -9.09 -12.37 -10.67
N LEU A 66 -7.84 -11.89 -10.79
CA LEU A 66 -7.42 -11.08 -11.93
C LEU A 66 -6.87 -11.93 -13.06
N ASN A 67 -7.19 -11.52 -14.27
CA ASN A 67 -6.72 -12.10 -15.52
C ASN A 67 -6.58 -11.00 -16.58
N GLU A 68 -6.16 -11.35 -17.79
CA GLU A 68 -5.95 -10.38 -18.87
C GLU A 68 -7.22 -9.61 -19.26
N GLU A 69 -8.40 -10.20 -19.10
CA GLU A 69 -9.68 -9.61 -19.53
C GLU A 69 -10.20 -8.56 -18.55
N ASN A 70 -9.93 -8.71 -17.24
CA ASN A 70 -10.50 -7.85 -16.20
C ASN A 70 -9.48 -6.90 -15.53
N THR A 71 -8.19 -7.01 -15.84
CA THR A 71 -7.13 -6.22 -15.20
C THR A 71 -7.30 -4.72 -15.47
N ASP A 72 -7.66 -4.31 -16.68
CA ASP A 72 -7.77 -2.88 -17.00
C ASP A 72 -8.96 -2.23 -16.26
N ASP A 73 -10.11 -2.92 -16.18
CA ASP A 73 -11.25 -2.48 -15.36
C ASP A 73 -10.88 -2.41 -13.88
N TYR A 74 -10.17 -3.42 -13.37
CA TYR A 74 -9.68 -3.42 -12.00
C TYR A 74 -8.79 -2.21 -11.71
N VAL A 75 -7.84 -1.88 -12.59
CA VAL A 75 -6.94 -0.72 -12.43
C VAL A 75 -7.72 0.59 -12.41
N GLU A 76 -8.72 0.75 -13.28
CA GLU A 76 -9.56 1.94 -13.28
C GLU A 76 -10.33 2.11 -11.97
N ARG A 77 -10.95 1.04 -11.49
CA ARG A 77 -11.67 1.02 -10.21
C ARG A 77 -10.71 1.25 -9.03
N TYR A 78 -9.53 0.64 -9.06
CA TYR A 78 -8.49 0.80 -8.05
C TYR A 78 -8.09 2.27 -7.88
N VAL A 79 -7.74 2.93 -8.97
CA VAL A 79 -7.33 4.35 -8.96
C VAL A 79 -8.49 5.23 -8.53
N LYS A 80 -9.70 4.99 -9.03
CA LYS A 80 -10.91 5.72 -8.61
C LYS A 80 -11.17 5.59 -7.11
N ALA A 81 -11.03 4.39 -6.56
CA ALA A 81 -11.19 4.15 -5.12
C ALA A 81 -10.14 4.90 -4.30
N VAL A 82 -8.88 4.88 -4.71
CA VAL A 82 -7.79 5.63 -4.06
C VAL A 82 -8.09 7.14 -4.05
N LEU A 83 -8.50 7.69 -5.18
CA LEU A 83 -8.81 9.12 -5.31
C LEU A 83 -10.06 9.56 -4.55
N ALA A 84 -10.97 8.64 -4.25
CA ALA A 84 -12.19 8.92 -3.52
C ALA A 84 -11.99 8.98 -1.99
N VAL A 85 -10.89 8.46 -1.45
CA VAL A 85 -10.60 8.54 -0.01
C VAL A 85 -10.32 9.99 0.36
N PRO A 86 -11.11 10.61 1.28
CA PRO A 86 -10.87 12.00 1.69
C PRO A 86 -9.50 12.15 2.34
N SER A 87 -8.72 13.16 1.94
CA SER A 87 -7.37 13.35 2.47
C SER A 87 -6.84 14.76 2.26
N ARG A 88 -5.89 15.18 3.09
CA ARG A 88 -5.01 16.34 2.79
C ARG A 88 -4.00 15.99 1.71
N LYS A 89 -3.45 14.78 1.79
CA LYS A 89 -2.50 14.22 0.84
C LYS A 89 -2.60 12.70 0.89
N THR A 90 -2.49 12.05 -0.26
CA THR A 90 -2.52 10.59 -0.36
C THR A 90 -1.16 10.02 -0.70
N TYR A 91 -0.73 9.04 0.06
CA TYR A 91 0.45 8.20 -0.16
C TYR A 91 -0.03 6.79 -0.48
N LEU A 92 0.29 6.29 -1.65
CA LEU A 92 -0.10 4.95 -2.09
C LEU A 92 1.12 4.07 -2.21
N PHE A 93 1.19 3.01 -1.41
CA PHE A 93 2.17 1.96 -1.60
C PHE A 93 1.81 1.06 -2.78
N CYS A 94 2.82 0.55 -3.48
CA CYS A 94 2.66 -0.51 -4.47
C CYS A 94 1.97 -1.74 -3.86
N ILE A 95 1.40 -2.59 -4.70
CA ILE A 95 1.01 -3.94 -4.29
C ILE A 95 2.31 -4.74 -4.09
N PHE A 96 2.46 -5.35 -2.92
CA PHE A 96 3.72 -6.01 -2.52
C PHE A 96 3.93 -7.36 -3.21
N PRO A 97 5.19 -7.80 -3.39
CA PRO A 97 5.49 -9.16 -3.81
C PRO A 97 5.08 -10.17 -2.74
N ARG A 98 4.93 -11.43 -3.14
CA ARG A 98 4.48 -12.53 -2.29
C ARG A 98 5.12 -13.87 -2.68
N ASN A 99 5.00 -14.88 -1.81
CA ASN A 99 5.55 -16.23 -2.03
C ASN A 99 4.53 -17.36 -1.82
N ASP A 100 3.32 -17.03 -1.41
CA ASP A 100 2.29 -18.00 -1.03
C ASP A 100 1.55 -18.66 -2.22
N TYR A 101 2.14 -18.58 -3.40
CA TYR A 101 1.71 -19.29 -4.61
C TYR A 101 2.69 -20.40 -5.01
N ASP A 102 3.44 -20.94 -4.06
CA ASP A 102 4.43 -22.01 -4.28
C ASP A 102 5.31 -21.74 -5.51
N ASP A 103 5.41 -22.69 -6.45
CA ASP A 103 6.21 -22.55 -7.67
C ASP A 103 5.73 -21.42 -8.61
N TYR A 104 4.50 -20.96 -8.46
CA TYR A 104 3.93 -19.90 -9.29
C TYR A 104 4.25 -18.50 -8.75
N SER A 105 4.83 -18.37 -7.57
CA SER A 105 5.06 -17.06 -6.93
C SER A 105 5.87 -16.10 -7.79
N THR A 106 6.87 -16.59 -8.53
CA THR A 106 7.64 -15.74 -9.45
C THR A 106 6.78 -15.19 -10.60
N ALA A 107 5.91 -16.01 -11.17
CA ALA A 107 4.99 -15.58 -12.23
C ALA A 107 3.94 -14.59 -11.70
N VAL A 108 3.41 -14.85 -10.49
CA VAL A 108 2.47 -13.95 -9.81
C VAL A 108 3.13 -12.61 -9.53
N ASN A 109 4.38 -12.57 -9.07
CA ASN A 109 5.08 -11.32 -8.81
C ASN A 109 5.40 -10.53 -10.09
N LYS A 110 5.65 -11.19 -11.22
CA LYS A 110 5.73 -10.51 -12.53
C LYS A 110 4.40 -9.86 -12.91
N PHE A 111 3.29 -10.54 -12.69
CA PHE A 111 1.95 -9.99 -12.91
C PHE A 111 1.68 -8.79 -11.99
N ILE A 112 2.01 -8.88 -10.70
CA ILE A 112 1.88 -7.77 -9.75
C ILE A 112 2.70 -6.57 -10.20
N ARG A 113 3.91 -6.76 -10.71
CA ARG A 113 4.73 -5.67 -11.26
C ARG A 113 4.02 -4.96 -12.40
N ILE A 114 3.48 -5.71 -13.37
CA ILE A 114 2.71 -5.14 -14.49
C ILE A 114 1.47 -4.38 -13.98
N LEU A 115 0.78 -4.93 -13.00
CA LEU A 115 -0.37 -4.28 -12.37
C LEU A 115 0.03 -2.96 -11.71
N ASN A 116 1.13 -2.93 -10.97
CA ASN A 116 1.68 -1.71 -10.37
C ASN A 116 2.04 -0.65 -11.43
N GLU A 117 2.67 -1.06 -12.53
CA GLU A 117 2.98 -0.16 -13.64
C GLU A 117 1.74 0.48 -14.26
N LYS A 118 0.66 -0.30 -14.46
CA LYS A 118 -0.62 0.19 -14.96
C LYS A 118 -1.26 1.19 -13.98
N ILE A 119 -1.21 0.91 -12.67
CA ILE A 119 -1.70 1.82 -11.62
C ILE A 119 -0.93 3.14 -11.65
N VAL A 120 0.40 3.09 -11.68
CA VAL A 120 1.25 4.30 -11.72
C VAL A 120 0.93 5.16 -12.94
N ALA A 121 0.76 4.55 -14.12
CA ALA A 121 0.43 5.28 -15.34
C ALA A 121 -0.89 6.07 -15.21
N LYS A 122 -1.88 5.53 -14.50
CA LYS A 122 -3.16 6.21 -14.24
C LYS A 122 -3.10 7.26 -13.13
N LEU A 123 -2.09 7.24 -12.28
CA LEU A 123 -1.91 8.21 -11.20
C LEU A 123 -1.24 9.51 -11.63
N THR A 124 -0.68 9.58 -12.84
CA THR A 124 -0.01 10.76 -13.36
C THR A 124 -0.93 11.98 -13.31
N GLY A 125 -0.46 13.06 -12.69
CA GLY A 125 -1.21 14.31 -12.56
C GLY A 125 -2.29 14.34 -11.47
N THR A 126 -2.49 13.25 -10.72
CA THR A 126 -3.50 13.19 -9.65
C THR A 126 -3.04 13.81 -8.32
N GLY A 127 -1.75 14.03 -8.15
CA GLY A 127 -1.17 14.50 -6.89
C GLY A 127 -0.99 13.41 -5.83
N VAL A 128 -1.34 12.15 -6.11
CA VAL A 128 -1.01 11.00 -5.25
C VAL A 128 0.49 10.76 -5.25
N ILE A 129 1.07 10.57 -4.07
CA ILE A 129 2.48 10.20 -3.93
C ILE A 129 2.57 8.67 -3.92
N TYR A 130 3.13 8.11 -4.97
CA TYR A 130 3.32 6.67 -5.10
C TYR A 130 4.63 6.23 -4.43
N LEU A 131 4.54 5.24 -3.56
CA LEU A 131 5.66 4.68 -2.81
C LEU A 131 6.00 3.29 -3.37
N ASP A 132 6.96 3.26 -4.30
CA ASP A 132 7.43 2.01 -4.89
C ASP A 132 8.55 1.41 -4.03
N VAL A 133 8.20 0.41 -3.26
CA VAL A 133 9.13 -0.39 -2.45
C VAL A 133 9.27 -1.82 -2.98
N PHE A 134 8.71 -2.12 -4.16
CA PHE A 134 8.60 -3.47 -4.68
C PHE A 134 9.97 -4.17 -4.76
N ASP A 135 10.96 -3.50 -5.37
CA ASP A 135 12.30 -4.07 -5.54
C ASP A 135 13.06 -4.21 -4.21
N GLN A 136 12.77 -3.35 -3.22
CA GLN A 136 13.35 -3.46 -1.89
C GLN A 136 12.81 -4.68 -1.11
N LEU A 137 11.59 -5.13 -1.44
CA LEU A 137 10.96 -6.31 -0.83
C LEU A 137 11.27 -7.60 -1.61
N LEU A 138 11.80 -7.50 -2.83
CA LEU A 138 11.99 -8.63 -3.73
C LEU A 138 13.40 -9.23 -3.60
N MET A 139 13.49 -10.56 -3.69
CA MET A 139 14.74 -11.30 -3.85
C MET A 139 14.49 -12.47 -4.79
N ASN A 140 15.27 -12.56 -5.88
CA ASN A 140 15.16 -13.65 -6.87
C ASN A 140 13.73 -13.84 -7.43
N GLY A 141 13.01 -12.75 -7.68
CA GLY A 141 11.63 -12.78 -8.22
C GLY A 141 10.54 -13.12 -7.20
N ARG A 142 10.88 -13.19 -5.92
CA ARG A 142 10.01 -13.58 -4.81
C ARG A 142 10.09 -12.55 -3.69
N LEU A 143 9.09 -12.52 -2.80
CA LEU A 143 9.22 -11.78 -1.54
C LEU A 143 10.43 -12.31 -0.78
N ASN A 144 11.32 -11.41 -0.37
CA ASN A 144 12.52 -11.78 0.37
C ASN A 144 12.13 -12.52 1.67
N PRO A 145 12.55 -13.79 1.85
CA PRO A 145 12.20 -14.58 3.04
C PRO A 145 12.61 -13.94 4.37
N GLU A 146 13.62 -13.07 4.36
CA GLU A 146 14.06 -12.35 5.56
C GLU A 146 13.09 -11.22 5.97
N LEU A 147 12.14 -10.85 5.12
CA LEU A 147 11.21 -9.74 5.33
C LEU A 147 9.78 -10.19 5.64
N THR A 148 9.52 -11.50 5.66
CA THR A 148 8.18 -12.07 5.85
C THR A 148 8.12 -13.04 7.02
N ILE A 149 6.90 -13.25 7.54
CA ILE A 149 6.62 -14.23 8.60
C ILE A 149 5.95 -15.50 8.07
N ASP A 150 5.27 -15.42 6.92
CA ASP A 150 4.40 -16.45 6.39
C ASP A 150 4.29 -16.44 4.85
N ASP A 151 5.30 -15.92 4.15
CA ASP A 151 5.37 -15.80 2.71
C ASP A 151 4.42 -14.76 2.08
N LEU A 152 3.64 -14.04 2.89
CA LEU A 152 2.74 -12.96 2.50
C LEU A 152 2.91 -11.72 3.37
N HIS A 153 2.77 -11.87 4.69
CA HIS A 153 2.82 -10.76 5.63
C HIS A 153 4.25 -10.41 6.01
N LEU A 154 4.48 -9.10 6.20
CA LEU A 154 5.81 -8.57 6.52
C LEU A 154 6.12 -8.76 8.02
N ASN A 155 7.40 -8.98 8.29
CA ASN A 155 7.96 -8.93 9.64
C ASN A 155 8.46 -7.50 9.98
N GLY A 156 9.09 -7.33 11.13
CA GLY A 156 9.60 -6.03 11.57
C GLY A 156 10.64 -5.40 10.62
N LYS A 157 11.46 -6.21 9.93
CA LYS A 157 12.41 -5.70 8.93
C LYS A 157 11.66 -5.16 7.70
N GLY A 158 10.62 -5.85 7.24
CA GLY A 158 9.77 -5.40 6.13
C GLY A 158 9.06 -4.09 6.47
N TYR A 159 8.42 -3.99 7.62
CA TYR A 159 7.77 -2.76 8.06
C TYR A 159 8.74 -1.59 8.27
N ARG A 160 10.00 -1.86 8.58
CA ARG A 160 11.03 -0.80 8.64
C ARG A 160 11.30 -0.20 7.26
N ILE A 161 11.31 -0.99 6.20
CA ILE A 161 11.42 -0.50 4.82
C ILE A 161 10.24 0.42 4.49
N LEU A 162 9.01 -0.01 4.77
CA LEU A 162 7.82 0.81 4.53
C LEU A 162 7.86 2.12 5.32
N SER A 163 8.20 2.03 6.60
CA SER A 163 8.24 3.18 7.50
C SER A 163 9.28 4.22 7.07
N THR A 164 10.44 3.76 6.60
CA THR A 164 11.49 4.64 6.07
C THR A 164 11.02 5.34 4.79
N ALA A 165 10.41 4.61 3.85
CA ALA A 165 9.90 5.18 2.61
C ALA A 165 8.82 6.25 2.87
N LEU A 166 7.88 5.97 3.77
CA LEU A 166 6.82 6.93 4.12
C LEU A 166 7.39 8.19 4.79
N LYS A 167 8.30 8.05 5.75
CA LYS A 167 8.93 9.19 6.43
C LYS A 167 9.71 10.07 5.45
N GLN A 168 10.46 9.47 4.54
CA GLN A 168 11.22 10.21 3.52
C GLN A 168 10.29 10.97 2.59
N ALA A 169 9.20 10.35 2.14
CA ALA A 169 8.22 10.98 1.27
C ALA A 169 7.49 12.14 1.98
N PHE A 170 7.10 11.96 3.23
CA PHE A 170 6.45 13.01 4.03
C PHE A 170 7.38 14.20 4.26
N ASN A 171 8.60 13.96 4.74
CA ASN A 171 9.58 15.02 5.00
C ASN A 171 9.96 15.76 3.71
N GLY A 172 10.03 15.09 2.56
CA GLY A 172 10.27 15.71 1.26
C GLY A 172 9.18 16.69 0.83
N GLN A 173 7.94 16.51 1.31
CA GLN A 173 6.82 17.41 1.00
C GLN A 173 6.79 18.66 1.90
N GLU A 174 7.33 18.61 3.11
CA GLU A 174 7.38 19.76 4.03
C GLU A 174 8.37 20.86 3.57
N HIS A 175 9.23 20.56 2.61
CA HIS A 175 10.26 21.46 2.08
C HIS A 175 9.94 22.02 0.68
N LEU A 176 8.73 21.76 0.15
CA LEU A 176 8.23 22.31 -1.12
C LEU A 176 7.18 23.40 -0.88
#